data_0169d48427366f73d2484d18c4118d8d
#
_entry.id   0169d48427366f73d2484d18c4118d8d
#
_cell.length_a   1.000
_cell.length_b   1.000
_cell.length_c   1.000
_cell.angle_alpha   90.00
_cell.angle_beta   90.00
_cell.angle_gamma   90.00
#
_symmetry.space_group_name_H-M   'P 1'
#
loop_
_entity.id
_entity.type
_entity.pdbx_description
1 polymer ?
#
loop_
_entity_poly.entity_id
_entity_poly.type
_entity_poly.pdbx_seq_one_letter_code
_entity_poly.pdbx_strand_id
1 'polypeptide(L)'
;VKEALPIERFTKTREDAIAYFKEKDEPYKVELIEDLPEGEEISFYQQGEFVDLCAGPHLMTTKPVKAFKLTSLAGAYWRGSEKNKMLTRIYGISYPKKAQLDEYLTMLEEAKKRDHRKLGKELGLFMMCEEGPGFPFFLPKGMVLKNTLLDYWRELHKKAGYVEVSTPVILSR
;
A
#
# COMPACT_ATOMS: atom_id res chain seq x y z
N VAL A 1 6.98 19.75 11.02
CA VAL A 1 6.94 19.06 12.32
C VAL A 1 7.64 19.86 13.42
N LYS A 2 8.87 20.33 13.20
CA LYS A 2 9.62 21.12 14.22
C LYS A 2 8.90 22.41 14.64
N GLU A 3 8.17 23.02 13.73
CA GLU A 3 7.43 24.28 13.94
C GLU A 3 6.10 24.07 14.69
N ALA A 4 5.68 22.80 14.87
CA ALA A 4 4.43 22.45 15.53
C ALA A 4 3.20 23.19 14.94
N LEU A 5 3.15 23.31 13.61
CA LEU A 5 2.10 24.05 12.91
C LEU A 5 0.71 23.51 13.30
N PRO A 6 -0.27 24.40 13.54
CA PRO A 6 -1.65 23.99 13.68
C PRO A 6 -2.18 23.40 12.38
N ILE A 7 -3.17 22.52 12.52
CA ILE A 7 -3.94 21.98 11.39
C ILE A 7 -5.39 22.38 11.65
N GLU A 8 -5.90 23.30 10.89
CA GLU A 8 -7.20 23.91 11.10
C GLU A 8 -8.21 23.41 10.08
N ARG A 9 -9.36 22.94 10.55
CA ARG A 9 -10.47 22.53 9.69
C ARG A 9 -11.39 23.73 9.44
N PHE A 10 -11.79 23.91 8.19
CA PHE A 10 -12.84 24.84 7.80
C PHE A 10 -13.65 24.27 6.63
N THR A 11 -14.76 24.89 6.31
CA THR A 11 -15.65 24.47 5.23
C THR A 11 -15.84 25.58 4.22
N LYS A 12 -16.16 25.22 3.00
CA LYS A 12 -16.53 26.14 1.93
C LYS A 12 -17.82 25.67 1.28
N THR A 13 -18.56 26.59 0.65
CA THR A 13 -19.62 26.21 -0.27
C THR A 13 -19.05 25.47 -1.47
N ARG A 14 -19.87 24.72 -2.20
CA ARG A 14 -19.43 24.00 -3.40
C ARG A 14 -18.85 24.95 -4.45
N GLU A 15 -19.53 26.08 -4.65
CA GLU A 15 -19.13 27.12 -5.61
C GLU A 15 -17.78 27.72 -5.24
N ASP A 16 -17.59 28.09 -3.97
CA ASP A 16 -16.33 28.66 -3.48
C ASP A 16 -15.17 27.65 -3.52
N ALA A 17 -15.44 26.37 -3.24
CA ALA A 17 -14.45 25.29 -3.30
C ALA A 17 -13.99 25.05 -4.74
N ILE A 18 -14.92 25.00 -5.69
CA ILE A 18 -14.60 24.84 -7.11
C ILE A 18 -13.82 26.07 -7.62
N ALA A 19 -14.25 27.29 -7.27
CA ALA A 19 -13.55 28.51 -7.66
C ALA A 19 -12.11 28.53 -7.13
N TYR A 20 -11.92 28.16 -5.88
CA TYR A 20 -10.61 28.07 -5.23
C TYR A 20 -9.63 27.12 -5.94
N PHE A 21 -10.09 25.92 -6.32
CA PHE A 21 -9.22 24.94 -6.99
C PHE A 21 -9.05 25.23 -8.49
N LYS A 22 -10.00 25.92 -9.14
CA LYS A 22 -9.82 26.44 -10.50
C LYS A 22 -8.74 27.52 -10.54
N GLU A 23 -8.71 28.43 -9.58
CA GLU A 23 -7.68 29.46 -9.46
C GLU A 23 -6.28 28.85 -9.27
N LYS A 24 -6.20 27.71 -8.56
CA LYS A 24 -4.96 26.98 -8.30
C LYS A 24 -4.57 25.99 -9.39
N ASP A 25 -5.30 25.88 -10.48
CA ASP A 25 -5.08 24.90 -11.55
C ASP A 25 -5.04 23.45 -11.06
N GLU A 26 -5.97 23.09 -10.17
CA GLU A 26 -6.12 21.76 -9.56
C GLU A 26 -7.35 21.00 -10.10
N PRO A 27 -7.34 20.58 -11.39
CA PRO A 27 -8.54 20.06 -12.06
C PRO A 27 -9.07 18.77 -11.42
N TYR A 28 -8.20 17.93 -10.86
CA TYR A 28 -8.63 16.69 -10.19
C TYR A 28 -9.43 16.94 -8.92
N LYS A 29 -9.13 18.02 -8.20
CA LYS A 29 -9.88 18.41 -7.01
C LYS A 29 -11.23 19.01 -7.37
N VAL A 30 -11.29 19.75 -8.47
CA VAL A 30 -12.57 20.23 -9.03
C VAL A 30 -13.47 19.05 -9.38
N GLU A 31 -12.93 18.05 -10.11
CA GLU A 31 -13.66 16.82 -10.46
C GLU A 31 -14.16 16.07 -9.22
N LEU A 32 -13.32 15.94 -8.17
CA LEU A 32 -13.73 15.30 -6.92
C LEU A 32 -14.88 16.02 -6.23
N ILE A 33 -14.88 17.36 -6.25
CA ILE A 33 -15.96 18.17 -5.63
C ILE A 33 -17.25 18.06 -6.44
N GLU A 34 -17.17 18.06 -7.77
CA GLU A 34 -18.32 17.91 -8.66
C GLU A 34 -19.01 16.56 -8.48
N ASP A 35 -18.26 15.50 -8.16
CA ASP A 35 -18.79 14.16 -7.91
C ASP A 35 -19.39 13.93 -6.53
N LEU A 36 -19.18 14.85 -5.58
CA LEU A 36 -19.80 14.73 -4.25
C LEU A 36 -21.32 14.89 -4.35
N PRO A 37 -22.11 14.15 -3.54
CA PRO A 37 -23.55 14.31 -3.46
C PRO A 37 -23.97 15.77 -3.14
N GLU A 38 -25.16 16.17 -3.58
CA GLU A 38 -25.71 17.46 -3.21
C GLU A 38 -25.92 17.54 -1.69
N GLY A 39 -25.55 18.68 -1.10
CA GLY A 39 -25.69 18.93 0.33
C GLY A 39 -24.58 18.34 1.19
N GLU A 40 -23.60 17.64 0.61
CA GLU A 40 -22.45 17.16 1.36
C GLU A 40 -21.53 18.33 1.76
N GLU A 41 -21.08 18.30 3.03
CA GLU A 41 -20.19 19.32 3.57
C GLU A 41 -18.79 19.18 2.96
N ILE A 42 -18.29 20.24 2.35
CA ILE A 42 -16.97 20.27 1.72
C ILE A 42 -15.98 20.87 2.71
N SER A 43 -15.18 20.00 3.32
CA SER A 43 -14.20 20.37 4.34
C SER A 43 -12.78 20.45 3.79
N PHE A 44 -12.05 21.38 4.37
CA PHE A 44 -10.67 21.70 4.06
C PHE A 44 -9.84 21.61 5.34
N TYR A 45 -8.56 21.35 5.17
CA TYR A 45 -7.58 21.45 6.23
C TYR A 45 -6.43 22.36 5.80
N GLN A 46 -6.07 23.27 6.69
CA GLN A 46 -4.98 24.22 6.48
C GLN A 46 -3.83 23.93 7.46
N GLN A 47 -2.63 23.90 6.94
CA GLN A 47 -1.39 23.79 7.70
C GLN A 47 -0.39 24.82 7.18
N GLY A 48 -0.27 25.94 7.86
CA GLY A 48 0.50 27.07 7.35
C GLY A 48 -0.08 27.60 6.04
N GLU A 49 0.72 27.65 4.99
CA GLU A 49 0.28 28.05 3.64
C GLU A 49 -0.37 26.93 2.85
N PHE A 50 -0.22 25.68 3.28
CA PHE A 50 -0.80 24.53 2.59
C PHE A 50 -2.27 24.36 2.99
N VAL A 51 -3.13 24.33 1.97
CA VAL A 51 -4.57 24.12 2.12
C VAL A 51 -5.01 23.03 1.15
N ASP A 52 -5.76 22.05 1.65
CA ASP A 52 -6.27 20.98 0.82
C ASP A 52 -7.66 20.49 1.24
N LEU A 53 -8.34 19.86 0.28
CA LEU A 53 -9.63 19.20 0.44
C LEU A 53 -9.43 17.88 1.21
N CYS A 54 -10.13 17.68 2.31
CA CYS A 54 -10.11 16.43 3.05
C CYS A 54 -11.33 16.27 3.96
N ALA A 55 -11.92 15.08 3.99
CA ALA A 55 -13.00 14.75 4.91
C ALA A 55 -12.50 14.64 6.37
N GLY A 56 -11.21 14.36 6.58
CA GLY A 56 -10.65 14.19 7.91
C GLY A 56 -10.98 12.83 8.55
N PRO A 57 -10.84 12.68 9.90
CA PRO A 57 -10.25 13.67 10.80
C PRO A 57 -8.72 13.76 10.70
N HIS A 58 -8.16 14.90 11.12
CA HIS A 58 -6.73 15.11 11.22
C HIS A 58 -6.29 15.44 12.65
N LEU A 59 -4.98 15.39 12.88
CA LEU A 59 -4.37 15.92 14.10
C LEU A 59 -4.60 17.44 14.17
N MET A 60 -4.72 17.96 15.39
CA MET A 60 -4.85 19.41 15.59
C MET A 60 -3.55 20.20 15.35
N THR A 61 -2.42 19.50 15.31
CA THR A 61 -1.09 20.08 15.09
C THR A 61 -0.11 19.01 14.65
N THR A 62 0.95 19.40 13.98
CA THR A 62 2.04 18.50 13.57
C THR A 62 2.95 18.06 14.71
N LYS A 63 2.79 18.63 15.92
CA LYS A 63 3.65 18.38 17.10
C LYS A 63 3.75 16.89 17.51
N PRO A 64 2.68 16.08 17.47
CA PRO A 64 2.77 14.64 17.82
C PRO A 64 3.57 13.82 16.84
N VAL A 65 3.73 14.25 15.59
CA VAL A 65 4.47 13.51 14.54
C VAL A 65 5.97 13.70 14.78
N LYS A 66 6.57 12.86 15.60
CA LYS A 66 7.98 12.99 16.01
C LYS A 66 8.97 12.31 15.08
N ALA A 67 8.54 11.26 14.42
CA ALA A 67 9.37 10.47 13.53
C ALA A 67 8.59 10.09 12.28
N PHE A 68 9.08 10.46 11.10
CA PHE A 68 8.50 10.08 9.81
C PHE A 68 9.60 9.86 8.77
N LYS A 69 9.28 9.08 7.74
CA LYS A 69 10.16 8.87 6.60
C LYS A 69 9.32 8.68 5.33
N LEU A 70 9.71 9.36 4.26
CA LEU A 70 9.22 9.05 2.92
C LEU A 70 9.94 7.79 2.43
N THR A 71 9.19 6.81 1.96
CA THR A 71 9.71 5.48 1.66
C THR A 71 9.86 5.21 0.17
N SER A 72 8.91 5.63 -0.65
CA SER A 72 8.95 5.38 -2.08
C SER A 72 8.05 6.32 -2.87
N LEU A 73 8.28 6.35 -4.18
CA LEU A 73 7.42 6.94 -5.19
C LEU A 73 6.89 5.82 -6.09
N ALA A 74 5.64 5.95 -6.54
CA ALA A 74 5.06 5.06 -7.53
C ALA A 74 4.11 5.83 -8.45
N GLY A 75 3.98 5.37 -9.69
CA GLY A 75 2.90 5.82 -10.57
C GLY A 75 1.55 5.28 -10.11
N ALA A 76 0.51 6.09 -10.22
CA ALA A 76 -0.85 5.68 -9.96
C ALA A 76 -1.78 6.36 -10.96
N TYR A 77 -2.51 5.60 -11.74
CA TYR A 77 -3.48 6.17 -12.67
C TYR A 77 -4.64 6.81 -11.90
N TRP A 78 -5.06 7.99 -12.34
CA TRP A 78 -6.23 8.64 -11.79
C TRP A 78 -7.44 7.71 -11.83
N ARG A 79 -8.13 7.56 -10.71
CA ARG A 79 -9.27 6.62 -10.51
C ARG A 79 -8.97 5.17 -10.89
N GLY A 80 -7.70 4.76 -10.86
CA GLY A 80 -7.31 3.37 -11.12
C GLY A 80 -7.43 2.93 -12.59
N SER A 81 -7.75 3.81 -13.51
CA SER A 81 -7.87 3.50 -14.94
C SER A 81 -6.61 3.89 -15.70
N GLU A 82 -6.02 2.94 -16.42
CA GLU A 82 -4.84 3.16 -17.29
C GLU A 82 -5.10 4.13 -18.46
N LYS A 83 -6.37 4.41 -18.76
CA LYS A 83 -6.77 5.41 -19.76
C LYS A 83 -6.61 6.84 -19.25
N ASN A 84 -6.56 7.02 -17.94
CA ASN A 84 -6.42 8.29 -17.28
C ASN A 84 -4.94 8.65 -17.09
N LYS A 85 -4.68 9.92 -16.76
CA LYS A 85 -3.33 10.41 -16.49
C LYS A 85 -2.70 9.67 -15.32
N MET A 86 -1.44 9.30 -15.47
CA MET A 86 -0.65 8.75 -14.39
C MET A 86 -0.13 9.86 -13.49
N LEU A 87 -0.49 9.77 -12.22
CA LEU A 87 -0.05 10.69 -11.16
C LEU A 87 1.09 10.03 -10.36
N THR A 88 1.81 10.85 -9.59
CA THR A 88 2.85 10.37 -8.68
C THR A 88 2.28 10.17 -7.29
N ARG A 89 2.36 8.95 -6.78
CA ARG A 89 2.00 8.61 -5.39
C ARG A 89 3.24 8.56 -4.53
N ILE A 90 3.21 9.33 -3.45
CA ILE A 90 4.29 9.38 -2.46
C ILE A 90 3.88 8.55 -1.26
N TYR A 91 4.71 7.57 -0.90
CA TYR A 91 4.51 6.74 0.29
C TYR A 91 5.38 7.22 1.44
N GLY A 92 4.83 7.19 2.62
CA GLY A 92 5.53 7.54 3.84
C GLY A 92 4.99 6.78 5.04
N ILE A 93 5.76 6.74 6.09
CA ILE A 93 5.40 6.17 7.39
C ILE A 93 5.73 7.14 8.50
N SER A 94 4.98 7.10 9.58
CA SER A 94 5.26 7.88 10.78
C SER A 94 5.04 7.06 12.05
N TYR A 95 5.82 7.39 13.08
CA TYR A 95 5.75 6.76 14.40
C TYR A 95 5.80 7.81 15.51
N PRO A 96 5.20 7.55 16.68
CA PRO A 96 5.29 8.46 17.84
C PRO A 96 6.71 8.67 18.35
N LYS A 97 7.59 7.66 18.19
CA LYS A 97 8.98 7.68 18.65
C LYS A 97 9.93 7.29 17.53
N LYS A 98 11.09 7.96 17.49
CA LYS A 98 12.14 7.66 16.51
C LYS A 98 12.62 6.20 16.60
N ALA A 99 12.80 5.66 17.81
CA ALA A 99 13.22 4.28 18.01
C ALA A 99 12.28 3.26 17.31
N GLN A 100 10.96 3.49 17.35
CA GLN A 100 9.99 2.63 16.67
C GLN A 100 10.11 2.72 15.15
N LEU A 101 10.38 3.91 14.62
CA LEU A 101 10.64 4.09 13.19
C LEU A 101 11.92 3.35 12.77
N ASP A 102 12.99 3.49 13.54
CA ASP A 102 14.28 2.86 13.27
C ASP A 102 14.17 1.32 13.33
N GLU A 103 13.46 0.78 14.32
CA GLU A 103 13.14 -0.65 14.42
C GLU A 103 12.36 -1.16 13.19
N TYR A 104 11.32 -0.45 12.78
CA TYR A 104 10.54 -0.80 11.60
C TYR A 104 11.38 -0.76 10.31
N LEU A 105 12.23 0.24 10.15
CA LEU A 105 13.13 0.33 8.99
C LEU A 105 14.14 -0.82 8.97
N THR A 106 14.70 -1.17 10.13
CA THR A 106 15.59 -2.32 10.28
C THR A 106 14.86 -3.62 9.91
N MET A 107 13.62 -3.79 10.39
CA MET A 107 12.79 -4.95 10.03
C MET A 107 12.56 -5.03 8.50
N LEU A 108 12.30 -3.91 7.83
CA LEU A 108 12.14 -3.88 6.37
C LEU A 108 13.43 -4.24 5.63
N GLU A 109 14.59 -3.80 6.11
CA GLU A 109 15.88 -4.17 5.53
C GLU A 109 16.17 -5.66 5.71
N GLU A 110 15.92 -6.20 6.89
CA GLU A 110 16.04 -7.64 7.15
C GLU A 110 15.05 -8.46 6.30
N ALA A 111 13.82 -7.98 6.12
CA ALA A 111 12.84 -8.63 5.25
C ALA A 111 13.33 -8.70 3.78
N LYS A 112 13.97 -7.63 3.28
CA LYS A 112 14.57 -7.64 1.94
C LYS A 112 15.71 -8.68 1.80
N LYS A 113 16.52 -8.85 2.84
CA LYS A 113 17.58 -9.87 2.84
C LYS A 113 17.01 -11.29 2.79
N ARG A 114 15.80 -11.48 3.36
CA ARG A 114 15.09 -12.76 3.43
C ARG A 114 14.08 -12.96 2.29
N ASP A 115 14.15 -12.15 1.22
CA ASP A 115 13.27 -12.32 0.06
C ASP A 115 13.45 -13.73 -0.51
N HIS A 116 12.35 -14.49 -0.53
CA HIS A 116 12.34 -15.90 -0.97
C HIS A 116 12.80 -16.07 -2.41
N ARG A 117 12.58 -15.07 -3.28
CA ARG A 117 13.02 -15.11 -4.68
C ARG A 117 14.54 -15.05 -4.77
N LYS A 118 15.15 -14.20 -3.93
CA LYS A 118 16.60 -14.09 -3.83
C LYS A 118 17.20 -15.36 -3.22
N LEU A 119 16.71 -15.73 -2.03
CA LEU A 119 17.21 -16.91 -1.31
C LEU A 119 16.97 -18.20 -2.10
N GLY A 120 15.82 -18.35 -2.73
CA GLY A 120 15.49 -19.52 -3.54
C GLY A 120 16.45 -19.71 -4.70
N LYS A 121 16.83 -18.62 -5.37
CA LYS A 121 17.82 -18.64 -6.45
C LYS A 121 19.23 -18.95 -5.92
N GLU A 122 19.67 -18.25 -4.87
CA GLU A 122 21.00 -18.44 -4.26
C GLU A 122 21.22 -19.85 -3.73
N LEU A 123 20.19 -20.43 -3.11
CA LEU A 123 20.23 -21.79 -2.56
C LEU A 123 19.94 -22.88 -3.61
N GLY A 124 19.60 -22.54 -4.83
CA GLY A 124 19.25 -23.49 -5.88
C GLY A 124 17.98 -24.28 -5.57
N LEU A 125 16.94 -23.61 -5.03
CA LEU A 125 15.67 -24.25 -4.69
C LEU A 125 14.71 -24.29 -5.87
N PHE A 126 14.71 -23.26 -6.69
CA PHE A 126 13.88 -23.16 -7.90
C PHE A 126 14.50 -22.22 -8.92
N MET A 127 14.01 -22.30 -10.14
CA MET A 127 14.33 -21.41 -11.24
C MET A 127 13.05 -20.92 -11.92
N MET A 128 13.16 -19.81 -12.65
CA MET A 128 12.09 -19.31 -13.53
C MET A 128 12.51 -19.58 -14.97
N CYS A 129 11.59 -20.07 -15.80
CA CYS A 129 11.81 -20.37 -17.20
C CYS A 129 10.87 -19.59 -18.08
N GLU A 130 11.26 -19.36 -19.34
CA GLU A 130 10.44 -18.65 -20.32
C GLU A 130 9.21 -19.47 -20.73
N GLU A 131 9.28 -20.79 -20.64
CA GLU A 131 8.18 -21.71 -20.95
C GLU A 131 7.02 -21.65 -19.94
N GLY A 132 7.28 -21.08 -18.74
CA GLY A 132 6.28 -20.95 -17.70
C GLY A 132 6.38 -19.62 -16.96
N PRO A 133 6.09 -18.47 -17.61
CA PRO A 133 6.23 -17.18 -16.96
C PRO A 133 5.34 -17.10 -15.71
N GLY A 134 5.97 -16.76 -14.58
CA GLY A 134 5.27 -16.66 -13.29
C GLY A 134 5.19 -17.97 -12.50
N PHE A 135 5.58 -19.13 -13.07
CA PHE A 135 5.59 -20.40 -12.39
C PHE A 135 7.02 -20.83 -12.02
N PRO A 136 7.31 -21.13 -10.75
CA PRO A 136 8.63 -21.62 -10.35
C PRO A 136 8.80 -23.11 -10.70
N PHE A 137 9.94 -23.43 -11.30
CA PHE A 137 10.38 -24.82 -11.53
C PHE A 137 11.23 -25.23 -10.35
N PHE A 138 10.72 -26.14 -9.50
CA PHE A 138 11.42 -26.59 -8.33
C PHE A 138 12.59 -27.54 -8.70
N LEU A 139 13.79 -27.21 -8.23
CA LEU A 139 14.98 -28.03 -8.35
C LEU A 139 15.02 -29.09 -7.23
N PRO A 140 15.94 -30.09 -7.29
CA PRO A 140 15.95 -31.18 -6.32
C PRO A 140 15.92 -30.72 -4.85
N LYS A 141 16.74 -29.74 -4.47
CA LYS A 141 16.74 -29.19 -3.11
C LYS A 141 15.40 -28.52 -2.74
N GLY A 142 14.81 -27.81 -3.69
CA GLY A 142 13.50 -27.19 -3.52
C GLY A 142 12.40 -28.23 -3.34
N MET A 143 12.47 -29.34 -4.06
CA MET A 143 11.53 -30.46 -3.90
C MET A 143 11.63 -31.13 -2.52
N VAL A 144 12.84 -31.29 -1.98
CA VAL A 144 13.01 -31.77 -0.61
C VAL A 144 12.30 -30.84 0.39
N LEU A 145 12.56 -29.54 0.31
CA LEU A 145 11.90 -28.57 1.19
C LEU A 145 10.37 -28.59 1.04
N LYS A 146 9.88 -28.58 -0.20
CA LYS A 146 8.45 -28.61 -0.50
C LYS A 146 7.78 -29.86 0.06
N ASN A 147 8.34 -31.02 -0.18
CA ASN A 147 7.78 -32.28 0.29
C ASN A 147 7.81 -32.38 1.82
N THR A 148 8.88 -31.95 2.48
CA THR A 148 8.96 -31.90 3.95
C THR A 148 7.82 -31.07 4.55
N LEU A 149 7.54 -29.89 3.98
CA LEU A 149 6.43 -29.05 4.42
C LEU A 149 5.06 -29.68 4.14
N LEU A 150 4.89 -30.30 2.96
CA LEU A 150 3.65 -30.98 2.61
C LEU A 150 3.38 -32.20 3.50
N ASP A 151 4.40 -32.98 3.81
CA ASP A 151 4.26 -34.17 4.66
C ASP A 151 3.88 -33.77 6.09
N TYR A 152 4.50 -32.72 6.63
CA TYR A 152 4.10 -32.15 7.91
C TYR A 152 2.66 -31.64 7.90
N TRP A 153 2.27 -30.93 6.85
CA TRP A 153 0.91 -30.45 6.67
C TRP A 153 -0.11 -31.59 6.60
N ARG A 154 0.20 -32.66 5.82
CA ARG A 154 -0.65 -33.84 5.71
C ARG A 154 -0.79 -34.56 7.05
N GLU A 155 0.30 -34.69 7.80
CA GLU A 155 0.26 -35.30 9.12
C GLU A 155 -0.70 -34.56 10.07
N LEU A 156 -0.59 -33.23 10.14
CA LEU A 156 -1.47 -32.41 10.98
C LEU A 156 -2.95 -32.53 10.56
N HIS A 157 -3.23 -32.44 9.29
CA HIS A 157 -4.61 -32.52 8.78
C HIS A 157 -5.21 -33.91 8.97
N LYS A 158 -4.44 -34.96 8.75
CA LYS A 158 -4.89 -36.33 9.01
C LYS A 158 -5.23 -36.54 10.49
N LYS A 159 -4.43 -36.03 11.41
CA LYS A 159 -4.73 -36.07 12.86
C LYS A 159 -6.00 -35.30 13.22
N ALA A 160 -6.30 -34.25 12.50
CA ALA A 160 -7.51 -33.44 12.69
C ALA A 160 -8.76 -33.99 11.96
N GLY A 161 -8.65 -35.17 11.30
CA GLY A 161 -9.77 -35.83 10.61
C GLY A 161 -10.06 -35.33 9.20
N TYR A 162 -9.19 -34.51 8.61
CA TYR A 162 -9.34 -34.09 7.21
C TYR A 162 -8.92 -35.22 6.26
N VAL A 163 -9.56 -35.24 5.11
CA VAL A 163 -9.23 -36.16 3.99
C VAL A 163 -8.73 -35.35 2.79
N GLU A 164 -7.69 -35.90 2.13
CA GLU A 164 -7.13 -35.27 0.92
C GLU A 164 -7.96 -35.67 -0.29
N VAL A 165 -8.30 -34.71 -1.14
CA VAL A 165 -8.97 -34.92 -2.42
C VAL A 165 -8.16 -34.27 -3.54
N SER A 166 -8.25 -34.83 -4.75
CA SER A 166 -7.64 -34.24 -5.95
C SER A 166 -8.74 -33.91 -6.95
N THR A 167 -8.84 -32.63 -7.29
CA THR A 167 -9.80 -32.14 -8.29
C THR A 167 -9.07 -31.80 -9.58
N PRO A 168 -9.75 -31.82 -10.75
CA PRO A 168 -9.19 -31.32 -12.00
C PRO A 168 -8.81 -29.85 -11.87
N VAL A 169 -7.72 -29.44 -12.55
CA VAL A 169 -7.26 -28.04 -12.60
C VAL A 169 -8.20 -27.20 -13.49
N ILE A 170 -8.77 -27.82 -14.52
CA ILE A 170 -9.69 -27.17 -15.47
C ILE A 170 -11.09 -27.74 -15.25
N LEU A 171 -12.03 -26.85 -14.96
CA LEU A 171 -13.44 -27.19 -14.78
C LEU A 171 -14.28 -26.39 -15.79
N SER A 172 -15.40 -26.95 -16.24
CA SER A 172 -16.44 -26.22 -16.98
C SER A 172 -17.18 -25.27 -16.03
N ARG A 173 -17.63 -24.14 -16.57
CA ARG A 173 -18.55 -23.23 -15.87
C ARG A 173 -19.93 -23.81 -15.79
#